data_2aff0bb6fceee94472f4320718309fd9
#
_entry.id   2aff0bb6fceee94472f4320718309fd9
#
_cell.length_a   1.000
_cell.length_b   1.000
_cell.length_c   1.000
_cell.angle_alpha   90.00
_cell.angle_beta   90.00
_cell.angle_gamma   90.00
#
_symmetry.space_group_name_H-M   'P 1'
#
loop_
_entity.id
_entity.type
_entity.pdbx_description
1 polymer ?
#
loop_
_entity_poly.entity_id
_entity_poly.type
_entity_poly.pdbx_seq_one_letter_code
_entity_poly.pdbx_strand_id
1 'polypeptide(L)'
;RGHYHGIGPLHLSGHAYYEDHVKLVTTLRPKNYLPVHGEFYMLQHNAEMAQKVLGMKREQILVADSGDIIELTKERKIKKGGRIQVGSVLYDNTGNTVHDAVVKDRLHISTEGIFIIVLTINKKTGRLIKTPDVISRGFVYLKDSEELIGKIRHYLRVKTDREVSRQIDINDFKPEINDDVSHLLFDSTGHTPIVIPVVNKV
;
A
#
# COMPACT_ATOMS: atom_id res chain seq x y z
N ARG A 1 -9.77 -13.36 -16.14
CA ARG A 1 -11.12 -13.22 -16.72
C ARG A 1 -12.06 -12.92 -15.57
N GLY A 2 -12.41 -11.64 -15.35
CA GLY A 2 -13.48 -11.25 -14.46
C GLY A 2 -14.81 -11.64 -15.11
N HIS A 3 -15.48 -12.63 -14.55
CA HIS A 3 -16.86 -12.94 -14.95
C HIS A 3 -17.78 -11.96 -14.23
N TYR A 4 -18.29 -10.97 -14.96
CA TYR A 4 -19.47 -10.22 -14.53
C TYR A 4 -20.69 -11.11 -14.76
N HIS A 5 -21.21 -11.69 -13.70
CA HIS A 5 -22.44 -12.50 -13.79
C HIS A 5 -23.62 -11.57 -14.15
N GLY A 6 -24.22 -11.83 -15.31
CA GLY A 6 -25.55 -11.34 -15.67
C GLY A 6 -25.66 -10.20 -16.67
N ILE A 7 -24.55 -9.61 -17.13
CA ILE A 7 -24.57 -8.60 -18.19
C ILE A 7 -23.55 -9.05 -19.25
N GLY A 8 -23.98 -9.15 -20.51
CA GLY A 8 -23.08 -9.48 -21.62
C GLY A 8 -21.91 -8.51 -21.73
N PRO A 9 -20.91 -8.76 -22.57
CA PRO A 9 -19.71 -7.93 -22.66
C PRO A 9 -20.09 -6.49 -23.06
N LEU A 10 -20.20 -5.63 -22.05
CA LEU A 10 -20.52 -4.21 -22.22
C LEU A 10 -19.33 -3.37 -22.70
N HIS A 11 -18.12 -3.97 -22.71
CA HIS A 11 -16.90 -3.26 -23.07
C HIS A 11 -16.14 -4.05 -24.14
N LEU A 12 -15.97 -3.45 -25.31
CA LEU A 12 -15.02 -3.89 -26.32
C LEU A 12 -13.68 -3.22 -26.02
N SER A 13 -12.67 -4.05 -25.71
CA SER A 13 -11.31 -3.53 -25.52
C SER A 13 -10.78 -2.96 -26.86
N GLY A 14 -10.18 -1.78 -26.81
CA GLY A 14 -9.39 -1.22 -27.91
C GLY A 14 -8.01 -1.86 -28.05
N HIS A 15 -7.62 -2.73 -27.10
CA HIS A 15 -6.36 -3.45 -27.16
C HIS A 15 -6.47 -4.71 -28.00
N ALA A 16 -5.37 -5.07 -28.70
CA ALA A 16 -5.27 -6.26 -29.51
C ALA A 16 -5.40 -7.53 -28.66
N TYR A 17 -6.08 -8.55 -29.18
CA TYR A 17 -6.14 -9.86 -28.58
C TYR A 17 -4.90 -10.71 -28.94
N TYR A 18 -4.77 -11.87 -28.34
CA TYR A 18 -3.66 -12.80 -28.58
C TYR A 18 -3.51 -13.12 -30.09
N GLU A 19 -4.60 -13.39 -30.78
CA GLU A 19 -4.65 -13.73 -32.19
C GLU A 19 -4.18 -12.56 -33.07
N ASP A 20 -4.47 -11.33 -32.69
CA ASP A 20 -4.01 -10.14 -33.40
C ASP A 20 -2.49 -9.97 -33.26
N HIS A 21 -1.95 -10.23 -32.06
CA HIS A 21 -0.50 -10.24 -31.84
C HIS A 21 0.16 -11.34 -32.66
N VAL A 22 -0.40 -12.55 -32.69
CA VAL A 22 0.10 -13.66 -33.51
C VAL A 22 0.12 -13.28 -34.98
N LYS A 23 -0.98 -12.70 -35.49
CA LYS A 23 -1.08 -12.24 -36.88
C LYS A 23 -0.02 -11.16 -37.19
N LEU A 24 0.16 -10.20 -36.30
CA LEU A 24 1.14 -9.12 -36.47
C LEU A 24 2.57 -9.68 -36.56
N VAL A 25 2.99 -10.51 -35.58
CA VAL A 25 4.36 -11.03 -35.53
C VAL A 25 4.66 -11.99 -36.69
N THR A 26 3.69 -12.82 -37.09
CA THR A 26 3.85 -13.73 -38.25
C THR A 26 3.94 -13.00 -39.57
N THR A 27 3.27 -11.86 -39.69
CA THR A 27 3.32 -11.01 -40.89
C THR A 27 4.66 -10.26 -40.96
N LEU A 28 5.09 -9.64 -39.87
CA LEU A 28 6.31 -8.80 -39.84
C LEU A 28 7.60 -9.61 -39.76
N ARG A 29 7.58 -10.79 -39.15
CA ARG A 29 8.74 -11.67 -38.93
C ARG A 29 9.98 -10.89 -38.42
N PRO A 30 9.87 -10.23 -37.25
CA PRO A 30 10.91 -9.35 -36.75
C PRO A 30 12.19 -10.12 -36.43
N LYS A 31 13.36 -9.49 -36.60
CA LYS A 31 14.67 -10.07 -36.21
C LYS A 31 14.87 -10.09 -34.71
N ASN A 32 14.31 -9.10 -34.02
CA ASN A 32 14.31 -8.98 -32.55
C ASN A 32 12.90 -8.64 -32.10
N TYR A 33 12.57 -9.06 -30.88
CA TYR A 33 11.27 -8.80 -30.28
C TYR A 33 11.42 -8.21 -28.89
N LEU A 34 10.77 -7.08 -28.67
CA LEU A 34 10.77 -6.34 -27.42
C LEU A 34 9.33 -5.95 -27.10
N PRO A 35 8.61 -6.69 -26.26
CA PRO A 35 7.29 -6.32 -25.83
C PRO A 35 7.37 -5.10 -24.89
N VAL A 36 6.45 -4.17 -25.03
CA VAL A 36 6.35 -2.93 -24.23
C VAL A 36 4.91 -2.66 -23.86
N HIS A 37 4.68 -1.76 -22.89
CA HIS A 37 3.36 -1.30 -22.48
C HIS A 37 2.51 -2.39 -21.81
N GLY A 38 2.94 -2.82 -20.63
CA GLY A 38 2.22 -3.79 -19.80
C GLY A 38 2.97 -4.09 -18.51
N GLU A 39 2.31 -4.74 -17.60
CA GLU A 39 2.96 -5.30 -16.43
C GLU A 39 4.00 -6.35 -16.83
N PHE A 40 5.05 -6.53 -16.03
CA PHE A 40 6.16 -7.42 -16.36
C PHE A 40 5.71 -8.83 -16.76
N TYR A 41 4.72 -9.40 -16.08
CA TYR A 41 4.17 -10.73 -16.41
C TYR A 41 3.47 -10.75 -17.78
N MET A 42 2.80 -9.65 -18.18
CA MET A 42 2.17 -9.54 -19.49
C MET A 42 3.22 -9.48 -20.61
N LEU A 43 4.30 -8.72 -20.37
CA LEU A 43 5.43 -8.66 -21.30
C LEU A 43 6.10 -10.03 -21.45
N GLN A 44 6.23 -10.79 -20.36
CA GLN A 44 6.78 -12.13 -20.36
C GLN A 44 5.92 -13.08 -21.20
N HIS A 45 4.60 -13.11 -21.01
CA HIS A 45 3.69 -13.92 -21.82
C HIS A 45 3.69 -13.55 -23.30
N ASN A 46 3.83 -12.25 -23.58
CA ASN A 46 3.93 -11.77 -24.96
C ASN A 46 5.25 -12.23 -25.62
N ALA A 47 6.35 -12.23 -24.89
CA ALA A 47 7.63 -12.76 -25.31
C ALA A 47 7.58 -14.28 -25.58
N GLU A 48 6.91 -15.04 -24.70
CA GLU A 48 6.70 -16.49 -24.86
C GLU A 48 5.86 -16.80 -26.11
N MET A 49 4.84 -16.00 -26.39
CA MET A 49 4.06 -16.09 -27.61
C MET A 49 4.95 -15.94 -28.84
N ALA A 50 5.77 -14.89 -28.91
CA ALA A 50 6.68 -14.66 -30.03
C ALA A 50 7.69 -15.81 -30.21
N GLN A 51 8.23 -16.36 -29.12
CA GLN A 51 9.11 -17.52 -29.12
C GLN A 51 8.41 -18.74 -29.71
N LYS A 52 7.19 -19.03 -29.23
CA LYS A 52 6.40 -20.19 -29.64
C LYS A 52 5.95 -20.10 -31.09
N VAL A 53 5.51 -18.94 -31.53
CA VAL A 53 4.90 -18.74 -32.87
C VAL A 53 5.94 -18.60 -33.97
N LEU A 54 7.04 -17.86 -33.69
CA LEU A 54 8.08 -17.60 -34.68
C LEU A 54 9.30 -18.50 -34.58
N GLY A 55 9.38 -19.35 -33.53
CA GLY A 55 10.62 -20.12 -33.23
C GLY A 55 11.82 -19.25 -32.90
N MET A 56 11.61 -18.04 -32.39
CA MET A 56 12.69 -17.11 -32.09
C MET A 56 13.59 -17.66 -30.97
N LYS A 57 14.88 -17.46 -31.11
CA LYS A 57 15.85 -17.80 -30.06
C LYS A 57 15.74 -16.78 -28.91
N ARG A 58 16.13 -17.20 -27.71
CA ARG A 58 16.08 -16.35 -26.51
C ARG A 58 16.89 -15.04 -26.68
N GLU A 59 17.98 -15.07 -27.42
CA GLU A 59 18.83 -13.90 -27.66
C GLU A 59 18.18 -12.86 -28.59
N GLN A 60 17.09 -13.23 -29.27
CA GLN A 60 16.33 -12.35 -30.14
C GLN A 60 15.13 -11.70 -29.42
N ILE A 61 14.85 -12.14 -28.20
CA ILE A 61 13.71 -11.65 -27.41
C ILE A 61 14.25 -11.04 -26.12
N LEU A 62 13.82 -9.82 -25.82
CA LEU A 62 14.21 -9.12 -24.60
C LEU A 62 12.97 -8.61 -23.87
N VAL A 63 12.78 -9.04 -22.64
CA VAL A 63 11.81 -8.43 -21.73
C VAL A 63 12.54 -7.43 -20.86
N ALA A 64 12.13 -6.18 -20.95
CA ALA A 64 12.72 -5.06 -20.21
C ALA A 64 11.76 -4.58 -19.13
N ASP A 65 12.33 -4.15 -18.03
CA ASP A 65 11.63 -3.45 -16.97
C ASP A 65 11.82 -1.93 -17.09
N SER A 66 11.00 -1.15 -16.41
CA SER A 66 11.15 0.31 -16.38
C SER A 66 12.54 0.70 -15.89
N GLY A 67 13.19 1.59 -16.63
CA GLY A 67 14.56 2.03 -16.37
C GLY A 67 15.67 1.25 -17.07
N ASP A 68 15.37 0.06 -17.60
CA ASP A 68 16.39 -0.68 -18.40
C ASP A 68 16.72 0.07 -19.68
N ILE A 69 18.00 0.26 -19.96
CA ILE A 69 18.51 0.83 -21.22
C ILE A 69 18.67 -0.32 -22.21
N ILE A 70 18.03 -0.20 -23.37
CA ILE A 70 18.09 -1.21 -24.41
C ILE A 70 18.92 -0.66 -25.56
N GLU A 71 19.94 -1.40 -25.93
CA GLU A 71 20.83 -1.06 -27.03
C GLU A 71 20.54 -1.96 -28.23
N LEU A 72 20.41 -1.34 -29.41
CA LEU A 72 20.43 -2.03 -30.68
C LEU A 72 21.84 -1.90 -31.28
N THR A 73 22.55 -3.02 -31.40
CA THR A 73 23.91 -3.03 -31.95
C THR A 73 23.94 -2.86 -33.47
N LYS A 74 25.12 -2.58 -34.02
CA LYS A 74 25.34 -2.49 -35.48
C LYS A 74 25.01 -3.82 -36.19
N GLU A 75 25.19 -4.92 -35.49
CA GLU A 75 24.86 -6.29 -35.96
C GLU A 75 23.36 -6.60 -35.83
N ARG A 76 22.55 -5.60 -35.47
CA ARG A 76 21.10 -5.71 -35.27
C ARG A 76 20.71 -6.71 -34.17
N LYS A 77 21.46 -6.76 -33.08
CA LYS A 77 21.15 -7.52 -31.88
C LYS A 77 20.68 -6.56 -30.79
N ILE A 78 19.70 -6.98 -30.02
CA ILE A 78 19.25 -6.23 -28.84
C ILE A 78 19.94 -6.76 -27.58
N LYS A 79 20.32 -5.86 -26.67
CA LYS A 79 20.88 -6.19 -25.38
C LYS A 79 20.52 -5.14 -24.33
N LYS A 80 20.59 -5.52 -23.05
CA LYS A 80 20.53 -4.54 -21.95
C LYS A 80 21.89 -3.86 -21.84
N GLY A 81 21.92 -2.52 -21.90
CA GLY A 81 23.13 -1.72 -21.80
C GLY A 81 23.39 -1.21 -20.39
N GLY A 82 22.38 -0.98 -19.60
CA GLY A 82 22.47 -0.45 -18.26
C GLY A 82 21.10 -0.18 -17.67
N ARG A 83 21.03 0.60 -16.58
CA ARG A 83 19.78 1.00 -15.97
C ARG A 83 19.85 2.45 -15.47
N ILE A 84 18.79 3.22 -15.71
CA ILE A 84 18.58 4.51 -15.07
C ILE A 84 17.65 4.35 -13.87
N GLN A 85 17.79 5.23 -12.89
CA GLN A 85 16.86 5.28 -11.79
C GLN A 85 15.51 5.82 -12.30
N VAL A 86 14.46 5.06 -12.05
CA VAL A 86 13.09 5.45 -12.35
C VAL A 86 12.26 5.37 -11.09
N GLY A 87 11.18 6.14 -11.02
CA GLY A 87 10.25 6.16 -9.90
C GLY A 87 8.89 6.65 -10.37
N SER A 88 7.89 6.48 -9.53
CA SER A 88 6.57 7.03 -9.74
C SER A 88 6.46 8.38 -9.03
N VAL A 89 5.95 9.38 -9.73
CA VAL A 89 5.55 10.65 -9.12
C VAL A 89 4.03 10.70 -9.14
N LEU A 90 3.45 10.78 -7.96
CA LEU A 90 2.00 10.85 -7.81
C LEU A 90 1.55 12.30 -7.73
N TYR A 91 0.49 12.60 -8.46
CA TYR A 91 -0.16 13.91 -8.45
C TYR A 91 -1.57 13.78 -7.91
N ASP A 92 -2.01 14.76 -7.14
CA ASP A 92 -3.42 14.88 -6.78
C ASP A 92 -4.25 15.43 -7.95
N ASN A 93 -5.56 15.53 -7.75
CA ASN A 93 -6.49 16.06 -8.75
C ASN A 93 -6.33 17.58 -9.02
N THR A 94 -5.51 18.26 -8.23
CA THR A 94 -5.16 19.68 -8.41
C THR A 94 -3.80 19.88 -9.11
N GLY A 95 -3.10 18.76 -9.41
CA GLY A 95 -1.79 18.77 -10.07
C GLY A 95 -0.59 18.92 -9.14
N ASN A 96 -0.78 18.86 -7.82
CA ASN A 96 0.32 18.90 -6.86
C ASN A 96 0.91 17.51 -6.64
N THR A 97 2.23 17.45 -6.47
CA THR A 97 2.90 16.19 -6.12
C THR A 97 2.49 15.70 -4.74
N VAL A 98 2.18 14.42 -4.65
CA VAL A 98 1.85 13.75 -3.38
C VAL A 98 3.07 12.97 -2.91
N HIS A 99 3.56 13.27 -1.71
CA HIS A 99 4.68 12.52 -1.11
C HIS A 99 4.29 11.08 -0.80
N ASP A 100 5.24 10.16 -0.97
CA ASP A 100 5.04 8.73 -0.71
C ASP A 100 4.53 8.44 0.71
N ALA A 101 4.95 9.21 1.71
CA ALA A 101 4.46 9.09 3.08
C ALA A 101 2.94 9.27 3.16
N VAL A 102 2.40 10.31 2.49
CA VAL A 102 0.95 10.58 2.47
C VAL A 102 0.18 9.44 1.80
N VAL A 103 0.76 8.85 0.76
CA VAL A 103 0.14 7.70 0.06
C VAL A 103 0.13 6.47 0.95
N LYS A 104 1.25 6.18 1.63
CA LYS A 104 1.35 5.08 2.59
C LYS A 104 0.35 5.23 3.74
N ASP A 105 0.24 6.43 4.31
CA ASP A 105 -0.73 6.71 5.37
C ASP A 105 -2.17 6.48 4.89
N ARG A 106 -2.53 6.98 3.70
CA ARG A 106 -3.86 6.77 3.12
C ARG A 106 -4.16 5.30 2.87
N LEU A 107 -3.20 4.54 2.35
CA LEU A 107 -3.34 3.10 2.16
C LEU A 107 -3.52 2.39 3.50
N HIS A 108 -2.70 2.71 4.50
CA HIS A 108 -2.80 2.13 5.84
C HIS A 108 -4.16 2.45 6.47
N ILE A 109 -4.62 3.71 6.41
CA ILE A 109 -5.95 4.10 6.89
C ILE A 109 -7.06 3.33 6.17
N SER A 110 -6.92 3.09 4.87
CA SER A 110 -7.95 2.40 4.08
C SER A 110 -8.05 0.91 4.39
N THR A 111 -6.95 0.27 4.79
CA THR A 111 -6.88 -1.18 5.08
C THR A 111 -7.08 -1.48 6.56
N GLU A 112 -6.45 -0.70 7.44
CA GLU A 112 -6.37 -0.97 8.88
C GLU A 112 -7.23 -0.02 9.72
N GLY A 113 -7.56 1.16 9.18
CA GLY A 113 -8.37 2.15 9.86
C GLY A 113 -7.61 3.02 10.87
N ILE A 114 -8.38 3.75 11.70
CA ILE A 114 -7.86 4.68 12.71
C ILE A 114 -8.46 4.37 14.08
N PHE A 115 -7.62 4.48 15.11
CA PHE A 115 -8.00 4.32 16.51
C PHE A 115 -7.50 5.52 17.33
N ILE A 116 -8.41 6.39 17.74
CA ILE A 116 -8.09 7.62 18.47
C ILE A 116 -8.40 7.41 19.94
N ILE A 117 -7.46 7.80 20.80
CA ILE A 117 -7.58 7.76 22.26
C ILE A 117 -7.54 9.20 22.77
N VAL A 118 -8.55 9.61 23.55
CA VAL A 118 -8.56 10.92 24.16
C VAL A 118 -8.46 10.80 25.68
N LEU A 119 -7.36 11.24 26.23
CA LEU A 119 -7.11 11.33 27.67
C LEU A 119 -7.30 12.76 28.15
N THR A 120 -8.08 12.96 29.20
CA THR A 120 -8.23 14.24 29.86
C THR A 120 -7.65 14.13 31.28
N ILE A 121 -6.52 14.82 31.52
CA ILE A 121 -5.78 14.76 32.79
C ILE A 121 -5.82 16.10 33.50
N ASN A 122 -5.90 16.06 34.82
CA ASN A 122 -5.80 17.24 35.66
C ASN A 122 -4.35 17.78 35.66
N LYS A 123 -4.17 19.04 35.27
CA LYS A 123 -2.84 19.66 35.14
C LYS A 123 -2.03 19.66 36.45
N LYS A 124 -2.71 19.75 37.60
CA LYS A 124 -2.05 19.81 38.93
C LYS A 124 -1.72 18.42 39.47
N THR A 125 -2.64 17.47 39.29
CA THR A 125 -2.49 16.14 39.90
C THR A 125 -2.01 15.08 38.94
N GLY A 126 -2.01 15.33 37.62
CA GLY A 126 -1.68 14.36 36.57
C GLY A 126 -2.71 13.22 36.39
N ARG A 127 -3.74 13.16 37.20
CA ARG A 127 -4.74 12.08 37.17
C ARG A 127 -5.78 12.28 36.10
N LEU A 128 -6.32 11.17 35.58
CA LEU A 128 -7.47 11.19 34.69
C LEU A 128 -8.68 11.85 35.37
N ILE A 129 -9.31 12.79 34.69
CA ILE A 129 -10.54 13.47 35.14
C ILE A 129 -11.77 12.62 34.80
N LYS A 130 -11.72 11.93 33.66
CA LYS A 130 -12.78 11.04 33.18
C LYS A 130 -12.21 9.79 32.54
N THR A 131 -13.07 8.81 32.30
CA THR A 131 -12.72 7.61 31.55
C THR A 131 -12.19 8.00 30.16
N PRO A 132 -11.10 7.37 29.66
CA PRO A 132 -10.60 7.61 28.33
C PRO A 132 -11.66 7.44 27.25
N ASP A 133 -11.83 8.44 26.37
CA ASP A 133 -12.67 8.30 25.21
C ASP A 133 -11.91 7.58 24.09
N VAL A 134 -12.62 6.71 23.38
CA VAL A 134 -12.09 5.95 22.26
C VAL A 134 -12.97 6.16 21.04
N ILE A 135 -12.34 6.51 19.93
CA ILE A 135 -13.00 6.68 18.63
C ILE A 135 -12.30 5.77 17.64
N SER A 136 -13.05 4.92 16.95
CA SER A 136 -12.54 4.05 15.88
C SER A 136 -13.27 4.33 14.58
N ARG A 137 -12.52 4.32 13.47
CA ARG A 137 -13.06 4.43 12.12
C ARG A 137 -12.32 3.49 11.19
N GLY A 138 -13.09 2.69 10.44
CA GLY A 138 -12.53 1.76 9.45
C GLY A 138 -11.77 0.57 10.02
N PHE A 139 -11.76 0.39 11.36
CA PHE A 139 -11.06 -0.71 12.04
C PHE A 139 -12.04 -1.69 12.67
N VAL A 140 -12.62 -1.34 13.81
CA VAL A 140 -13.60 -2.16 14.51
C VAL A 140 -14.92 -1.41 14.72
N TYR A 141 -16.02 -2.14 14.72
CA TYR A 141 -17.30 -1.58 15.10
C TYR A 141 -17.37 -1.54 16.64
N LEU A 142 -17.32 -0.33 17.22
CA LEU A 142 -17.16 -0.16 18.67
C LEU A 142 -18.25 -0.87 19.51
N LYS A 143 -19.48 -0.99 18.98
CA LYS A 143 -20.57 -1.66 19.68
C LYS A 143 -20.36 -3.16 19.86
N ASP A 144 -19.63 -3.78 18.93
CA ASP A 144 -19.36 -5.23 18.97
C ASP A 144 -18.01 -5.55 19.65
N SER A 145 -17.31 -4.51 20.12
CA SER A 145 -15.94 -4.61 20.67
C SER A 145 -15.81 -4.08 22.09
N GLU A 146 -16.87 -4.16 22.89
CA GLU A 146 -16.92 -3.61 24.26
C GLU A 146 -15.82 -4.20 25.17
N GLU A 147 -15.54 -5.50 25.04
CA GLU A 147 -14.50 -6.16 25.82
C GLU A 147 -13.10 -5.59 25.51
N LEU A 148 -12.76 -5.45 24.22
CA LEU A 148 -11.49 -4.90 23.78
C LEU A 148 -11.34 -3.44 24.27
N ILE A 149 -12.37 -2.64 24.09
CA ILE A 149 -12.39 -1.24 24.54
C ILE A 149 -12.26 -1.14 26.06
N GLY A 150 -12.92 -2.05 26.78
CA GLY A 150 -12.78 -2.17 28.24
C GLY A 150 -11.34 -2.46 28.68
N LYS A 151 -10.66 -3.42 28.02
CA LYS A 151 -9.25 -3.76 28.28
C LYS A 151 -8.35 -2.54 28.03
N ILE A 152 -8.53 -1.85 26.91
CA ILE A 152 -7.73 -0.66 26.58
C ILE A 152 -7.96 0.48 27.59
N ARG A 153 -9.22 0.75 27.96
CA ARG A 153 -9.54 1.78 28.97
C ARG A 153 -8.93 1.45 30.33
N HIS A 154 -8.99 0.19 30.73
CA HIS A 154 -8.36 -0.28 31.97
C HIS A 154 -6.84 -0.07 31.93
N TYR A 155 -6.19 -0.51 30.85
CA TYR A 155 -4.76 -0.32 30.65
C TYR A 155 -4.36 1.15 30.75
N LEU A 156 -5.06 2.03 30.01
CA LEU A 156 -4.78 3.47 29.99
C LEU A 156 -4.93 4.13 31.38
N ARG A 157 -5.92 3.68 32.16
CA ARG A 157 -6.09 4.15 33.56
C ARG A 157 -4.90 3.76 34.41
N VAL A 158 -4.53 2.48 34.40
CA VAL A 158 -3.40 1.95 35.19
C VAL A 158 -2.09 2.63 34.81
N LYS A 159 -1.85 2.80 33.50
CA LYS A 159 -0.64 3.48 33.01
C LYS A 159 -0.59 4.93 33.44
N THR A 160 -1.69 5.68 33.27
CA THR A 160 -1.76 7.09 33.69
C THR A 160 -1.55 7.24 35.20
N ASP A 161 -2.15 6.39 36.01
CA ASP A 161 -1.99 6.45 37.48
C ASP A 161 -0.56 6.14 37.94
N ARG A 162 0.18 5.29 37.21
CA ARG A 162 1.61 5.04 37.48
C ARG A 162 2.49 6.24 37.12
N GLU A 163 2.21 6.89 36.01
CA GLU A 163 3.00 8.03 35.53
C GLU A 163 2.73 9.33 36.33
N VAL A 164 1.61 9.43 37.05
CA VAL A 164 1.33 10.57 37.97
C VAL A 164 2.48 10.79 38.95
N SER A 165 3.11 9.70 39.44
CA SER A 165 4.23 9.76 40.39
C SER A 165 5.53 10.32 39.75
N ARG A 166 5.62 10.40 38.42
CA ARG A 166 6.84 10.75 37.67
C ARG A 166 6.81 12.09 36.95
N GLN A 167 5.79 12.94 37.19
CA GLN A 167 5.58 14.17 36.41
C GLN A 167 5.54 13.91 34.90
N ILE A 168 4.37 13.49 34.41
CA ILE A 168 4.15 13.09 33.01
C ILE A 168 4.70 14.13 32.02
N ASP A 169 5.75 13.77 31.27
CA ASP A 169 6.09 14.46 30.04
C ASP A 169 5.18 13.92 28.91
N ILE A 170 4.38 14.82 28.33
CA ILE A 170 3.45 14.45 27.25
C ILE A 170 4.21 13.98 26.01
N ASN A 171 5.41 14.50 25.77
CA ASN A 171 6.19 14.17 24.58
C ASN A 171 6.67 12.71 24.61
N ASP A 172 6.98 12.18 25.79
CA ASP A 172 7.36 10.80 25.99
C ASP A 172 6.14 9.89 26.15
N PHE A 173 5.10 10.38 26.84
CA PHE A 173 3.91 9.61 27.16
C PHE A 173 3.04 9.24 25.95
N LYS A 174 2.92 10.13 24.95
CA LYS A 174 2.15 9.84 23.74
C LYS A 174 2.75 8.70 22.89
N PRO A 175 4.06 8.70 22.57
CA PRO A 175 4.68 7.57 21.86
C PRO A 175 4.50 6.24 22.60
N GLU A 176 4.68 6.22 23.93
CA GLU A 176 4.49 4.99 24.72
C GLU A 176 3.05 4.46 24.64
N ILE A 177 2.04 5.36 24.75
CA ILE A 177 0.63 4.95 24.59
C ILE A 177 0.38 4.41 23.18
N ASN A 178 0.95 5.07 22.17
CA ASN A 178 0.81 4.62 20.78
C ASN A 178 1.30 3.18 20.63
N ASP A 179 2.52 2.91 21.09
CA ASP A 179 3.16 1.59 20.95
C ASP A 179 2.42 0.53 21.75
N ASP A 180 2.13 0.78 23.01
CA ASP A 180 1.45 -0.18 23.87
C ASP A 180 0.05 -0.52 23.38
N VAL A 181 -0.72 0.49 22.95
CA VAL A 181 -2.09 0.24 22.43
C VAL A 181 -2.05 -0.41 21.05
N SER A 182 -1.09 -0.08 20.21
CA SER A 182 -0.89 -0.77 18.92
C SER A 182 -0.62 -2.26 19.14
N HIS A 183 0.24 -2.62 20.11
CA HIS A 183 0.48 -4.00 20.48
C HIS A 183 -0.79 -4.70 21.02
N LEU A 184 -1.53 -4.06 21.94
CA LEU A 184 -2.78 -4.62 22.47
C LEU A 184 -3.83 -4.86 21.37
N LEU A 185 -3.93 -3.95 20.41
CA LEU A 185 -4.85 -4.09 19.28
C LEU A 185 -4.41 -5.23 18.37
N PHE A 186 -3.12 -5.31 18.03
CA PHE A 186 -2.57 -6.39 17.21
C PHE A 186 -2.76 -7.76 17.86
N ASP A 187 -2.42 -7.92 19.13
CA ASP A 187 -2.57 -9.18 19.88
C ASP A 187 -4.02 -9.63 19.96
N SER A 188 -4.96 -8.67 19.99
CA SER A 188 -6.38 -8.99 20.12
C SER A 188 -7.09 -9.22 18.79
N THR A 189 -6.59 -8.66 17.68
CA THR A 189 -7.34 -8.60 16.41
C THR A 189 -6.51 -9.02 15.19
N GLY A 190 -5.19 -9.09 15.30
CA GLY A 190 -4.28 -9.30 14.17
C GLY A 190 -4.12 -8.09 13.23
N HIS A 191 -4.71 -6.93 13.59
CA HIS A 191 -4.69 -5.71 12.80
C HIS A 191 -3.89 -4.59 13.46
N THR A 192 -3.38 -3.66 12.65
CA THR A 192 -2.52 -2.54 13.10
C THR A 192 -3.09 -1.19 12.66
N PRO A 193 -4.22 -0.73 13.23
CA PRO A 193 -4.75 0.58 12.88
C PRO A 193 -3.79 1.71 13.27
N ILE A 194 -3.94 2.88 12.64
CA ILE A 194 -3.20 4.06 13.08
C ILE A 194 -3.74 4.52 14.44
N VAL A 195 -2.93 4.38 15.47
CA VAL A 195 -3.27 4.81 16.83
C VAL A 195 -2.86 6.27 17.03
N ILE A 196 -3.80 7.11 17.46
CA ILE A 196 -3.58 8.56 17.69
C ILE A 196 -3.93 8.90 19.14
N PRO A 197 -2.93 9.01 20.04
CA PRO A 197 -3.16 9.46 21.41
C PRO A 197 -3.26 10.99 21.48
N VAL A 198 -4.38 11.48 22.00
CA VAL A 198 -4.65 12.88 22.30
C VAL A 198 -4.67 13.07 23.81
N VAL A 199 -3.81 13.90 24.35
CA VAL A 199 -3.73 14.19 25.79
C VAL A 199 -4.05 15.64 26.04
N ASN A 200 -5.16 15.87 26.73
CA ASN A 200 -5.61 17.21 27.14
C ASN A 200 -5.27 17.43 28.62
N LYS A 201 -4.55 18.50 28.94
CA LYS A 201 -4.30 18.97 30.32
C LYS A 201 -5.26 20.10 30.65
N VAL A 202 -6.10 19.92 31.64
CA VAL A 202 -7.07 20.92 32.12
C VAL A 202 -6.91 21.17 33.61
#